data_f8342526abc5cf07db20c2c44c4cb126
#
_entry.id   f8342526abc5cf07db20c2c44c4cb126
#
_cell.length_a   1.000
_cell.length_b   1.000
_cell.length_c   1.000
_cell.angle_alpha   90.00
_cell.angle_beta   90.00
_cell.angle_gamma   90.00
#
_symmetry.space_group_name_H-M   'P 1'
#
loop_
_entity.id
_entity.type
_entity.pdbx_description
1 polymer ?
#
loop_
_entity_poly.entity_id
_entity_poly.type
_entity_poly.pdbx_seq_one_letter_code
_entity_poly.pdbx_strand_id
1 'polypeptide(L)'
;MFTFFMKAMILSGGRGKRLRPVTDTIPKPLIRINNKPLIEWKINYLKKFGIKDIIICSGYKGKKIENYISKKNNFGCNIEYSTETTPLGTAGAIKKAIKNIVDDSFIVLNGDIITNINLKKMMAKPNCIAAIELRTNYGTMKIKNNKIIQFNEKTDVKNIWMNGGIYHLSTDITKILPTKGSIEGIVFPKLAKKNSLNTVKFKNVLWRSIDSHKDVETCSKEMIQKKYMKFILKG
;
A
#
# COMPACT_ATOMS: atom_id res chain seq x y z
N MET A 1 -20.46 -17.45 12.70
CA MET A 1 -19.78 -16.25 12.18
C MET A 1 -18.29 -16.52 12.29
N PHE A 2 -17.64 -16.94 11.21
CA PHE A 2 -16.20 -17.20 11.23
C PHE A 2 -15.47 -15.86 11.36
N THR A 3 -14.89 -15.62 12.51
CA THR A 3 -13.97 -14.50 12.72
C THR A 3 -12.70 -14.87 11.95
N PHE A 4 -12.52 -14.31 10.75
CA PHE A 4 -11.25 -14.44 10.05
C PHE A 4 -10.21 -13.62 10.83
N PHE A 5 -9.40 -14.32 11.61
CA PHE A 5 -8.18 -13.72 12.17
C PHE A 5 -7.20 -13.59 10.99
N MET A 6 -7.02 -12.40 10.49
CA MET A 6 -6.05 -12.11 9.45
C MET A 6 -5.16 -10.96 9.91
N LYS A 7 -3.88 -11.21 9.99
CA LYS A 7 -2.88 -10.18 10.34
C LYS A 7 -2.52 -9.37 9.09
N ALA A 8 -2.23 -8.09 9.27
CA ALA A 8 -1.75 -7.23 8.19
C ALA A 8 -0.40 -6.61 8.52
N MET A 9 0.42 -6.40 7.49
CA MET A 9 1.66 -5.62 7.56
C MET A 9 1.49 -4.28 6.86
N ILE A 10 2.00 -3.19 7.45
CA ILE A 10 2.11 -1.89 6.80
C ILE A 10 3.59 -1.56 6.62
N LEU A 11 4.05 -1.47 5.37
CA LEU A 11 5.44 -1.16 5.03
C LEU A 11 5.71 0.34 5.17
N SER A 12 6.42 0.74 6.21
CA SER A 12 6.59 2.14 6.64
C SER A 12 8.06 2.52 6.91
N GLY A 13 9.04 1.77 6.40
CA GLY A 13 10.47 1.97 6.67
C GLY A 13 11.15 3.08 5.86
N GLY A 14 10.54 3.53 4.77
CA GLY A 14 11.15 4.44 3.80
C GLY A 14 11.42 5.86 4.31
N ARG A 15 12.52 6.48 3.83
CA ARG A 15 12.93 7.85 4.20
C ARG A 15 12.08 8.96 3.58
N GLY A 16 11.33 8.70 2.49
CA GLY A 16 10.50 9.71 1.82
C GLY A 16 11.27 10.90 1.24
N LYS A 17 12.45 10.68 0.66
CA LYS A 17 13.38 11.76 0.21
C LYS A 17 12.75 12.80 -0.70
N ARG A 18 11.78 12.43 -1.53
CA ARG A 18 11.06 13.32 -2.47
C ARG A 18 10.10 14.30 -1.77
N LEU A 19 9.83 14.09 -0.48
CA LEU A 19 8.96 14.93 0.34
C LEU A 19 9.75 15.83 1.30
N ARG A 20 11.06 15.98 1.07
CA ARG A 20 11.88 16.99 1.79
C ARG A 20 11.39 18.41 1.47
N PRO A 21 11.54 19.34 2.42
CA PRO A 21 12.20 19.21 3.74
C PRO A 21 11.31 18.59 4.84
N VAL A 22 10.00 18.36 4.60
CA VAL A 22 9.06 17.87 5.61
C VAL A 22 9.54 16.55 6.23
N THR A 23 10.04 15.63 5.41
CA THR A 23 10.53 14.32 5.90
C THR A 23 11.86 14.37 6.63
N ASP A 24 12.52 15.53 6.66
CA ASP A 24 13.69 15.73 7.52
C ASP A 24 13.29 15.86 9.00
N THR A 25 12.05 16.23 9.29
CA THR A 25 11.52 16.38 10.66
C THR A 25 10.59 15.25 11.06
N ILE A 26 9.69 14.81 10.18
CA ILE A 26 8.72 13.74 10.43
C ILE A 26 8.88 12.58 9.42
N PRO A 27 8.64 11.32 9.80
CA PRO A 27 8.66 10.21 8.84
C PRO A 27 7.46 10.28 7.89
N LYS A 28 7.62 9.80 6.65
CA LYS A 28 6.57 9.80 5.61
C LYS A 28 5.20 9.31 6.10
N PRO A 29 5.08 8.24 6.91
CA PRO A 29 3.79 7.78 7.43
C PRO A 29 3.04 8.79 8.32
N LEU A 30 3.72 9.83 8.82
CA LEU A 30 3.09 10.91 9.60
C LEU A 30 2.73 12.14 8.76
N ILE A 31 2.97 12.15 7.46
CA ILE A 31 2.47 13.19 6.55
C ILE A 31 0.95 13.16 6.54
N ARG A 32 0.34 14.33 6.62
CA ARG A 32 -1.11 14.48 6.73
C ARG A 32 -1.77 14.63 5.37
N ILE A 33 -2.85 13.88 5.18
CA ILE A 33 -3.83 14.03 4.11
C ILE A 33 -5.16 14.37 4.77
N ASN A 34 -5.75 15.51 4.46
CA ASN A 34 -6.98 15.98 5.11
C ASN A 34 -6.91 15.85 6.65
N ASN A 35 -5.86 16.45 7.24
CA ASN A 35 -5.59 16.50 8.68
C ASN A 35 -5.29 15.17 9.38
N LYS A 36 -5.34 14.02 8.70
CA LYS A 36 -4.97 12.71 9.27
C LYS A 36 -3.67 12.19 8.66
N PRO A 37 -2.71 11.70 9.45
CA PRO A 37 -1.51 11.05 8.96
C PRO A 37 -1.81 9.82 8.08
N LEU A 38 -0.92 9.54 7.14
CA LEU A 38 -1.02 8.36 6.26
C LEU A 38 -1.19 7.06 7.06
N ILE A 39 -0.46 6.90 8.16
CA ILE A 39 -0.55 5.69 9.00
C ILE A 39 -1.94 5.55 9.64
N GLU A 40 -2.58 6.64 10.05
CA GLU A 40 -3.93 6.62 10.60
C GLU A 40 -4.96 6.20 9.54
N TRP A 41 -4.82 6.70 8.30
CA TRP A 41 -5.65 6.25 7.18
C TRP A 41 -5.51 4.74 6.94
N LYS A 42 -4.29 4.21 7.02
CA LYS A 42 -4.01 2.77 6.83
C LYS A 42 -4.65 1.91 7.92
N ILE A 43 -4.48 2.30 9.19
CA ILE A 43 -5.04 1.56 10.32
C ILE A 43 -6.57 1.56 10.23
N ASN A 44 -7.19 2.72 9.99
CA ASN A 44 -8.64 2.82 9.84
C ASN A 44 -9.17 2.04 8.63
N TYR A 45 -8.40 2.02 7.54
CA TYR A 45 -8.74 1.21 6.36
C TYR A 45 -8.76 -0.29 6.70
N LEU A 46 -7.76 -0.81 7.40
CA LEU A 46 -7.72 -2.20 7.83
C LEU A 46 -8.86 -2.53 8.80
N LYS A 47 -9.11 -1.68 9.79
CA LYS A 47 -10.22 -1.82 10.75
C LYS A 47 -11.58 -1.96 10.06
N LYS A 48 -11.83 -1.18 9.02
CA LYS A 48 -13.07 -1.24 8.24
C LYS A 48 -13.37 -2.63 7.68
N PHE A 49 -12.31 -3.42 7.43
CA PHE A 49 -12.43 -4.80 6.95
C PHE A 49 -12.27 -5.85 8.05
N GLY A 50 -12.30 -5.42 9.33
CA GLY A 50 -12.21 -6.30 10.49
C GLY A 50 -10.79 -6.71 10.86
N ILE A 51 -9.76 -6.18 10.19
CA ILE A 51 -8.36 -6.50 10.46
C ILE A 51 -7.87 -5.56 11.58
N LYS A 52 -7.63 -6.12 12.76
CA LYS A 52 -7.17 -5.39 13.96
C LYS A 52 -5.77 -5.77 14.40
N ASP A 53 -5.25 -6.92 13.96
CA ASP A 53 -3.91 -7.39 14.23
C ASP A 53 -2.96 -6.87 13.14
N ILE A 54 -2.10 -5.89 13.50
CA ILE A 54 -1.33 -5.11 12.54
C ILE A 54 0.13 -5.07 12.94
N ILE A 55 1.03 -5.39 12.00
CA ILE A 55 2.47 -5.21 12.15
C ILE A 55 2.90 -3.97 11.37
N ILE A 56 3.49 -3.00 12.06
CA ILE A 56 4.08 -1.83 11.42
C ILE A 56 5.56 -2.13 11.13
N CYS A 57 5.89 -2.34 9.86
CA CYS A 57 7.28 -2.47 9.40
C CYS A 57 7.90 -1.08 9.32
N SER A 58 8.56 -0.63 10.38
CA SER A 58 9.13 0.72 10.50
C SER A 58 10.64 0.72 10.30
N GLY A 59 11.21 1.91 10.05
CA GLY A 59 12.63 2.13 9.92
C GLY A 59 12.97 3.57 10.27
N TYR A 60 13.16 4.42 9.25
CA TYR A 60 13.49 5.82 9.46
C TYR A 60 12.49 6.53 10.39
N LYS A 61 12.98 7.04 11.53
CA LYS A 61 12.18 7.70 12.57
C LYS A 61 11.00 6.87 13.07
N GLY A 62 11.12 5.53 13.11
CA GLY A 62 10.08 4.61 13.54
C GLY A 62 9.49 4.94 14.92
N LYS A 63 10.33 5.41 15.88
CA LYS A 63 9.86 5.81 17.22
C LYS A 63 8.83 6.94 17.19
N LYS A 64 8.89 7.85 16.20
CA LYS A 64 7.84 8.88 16.04
C LYS A 64 6.51 8.29 15.60
N ILE A 65 6.53 7.25 14.78
CA ILE A 65 5.32 6.52 14.35
C ILE A 65 4.71 5.81 15.55
N GLU A 66 5.52 5.08 16.29
CA GLU A 66 5.11 4.37 17.50
C GLU A 66 4.48 5.31 18.54
N ASN A 67 5.16 6.43 18.84
CA ASN A 67 4.67 7.45 19.77
C ASN A 67 3.33 8.08 19.30
N TYR A 68 3.16 8.28 18.00
CA TYR A 68 1.88 8.80 17.47
C TYR A 68 0.75 7.79 17.66
N ILE A 69 0.99 6.52 17.33
CA ILE A 69 -0.02 5.45 17.40
C ILE A 69 -0.41 5.18 18.86
N SER A 70 0.56 5.09 19.77
CA SER A 70 0.30 4.84 21.20
C SER A 70 -0.51 5.96 21.85
N LYS A 71 -0.24 7.25 21.53
CA LYS A 71 -1.02 8.39 21.98
C LYS A 71 -2.50 8.35 21.53
N LYS A 72 -2.83 7.54 20.55
CA LYS A 72 -4.18 7.30 20.03
C LYS A 72 -4.77 5.96 20.51
N ASN A 73 -4.24 5.43 21.62
CA ASN A 73 -4.63 4.12 22.16
C ASN A 73 -4.65 3.03 21.09
N ASN A 74 -3.58 2.99 20.27
CA ASN A 74 -3.40 2.06 19.13
C ASN A 74 -4.62 1.99 18.19
N PHE A 75 -5.46 3.03 18.17
CA PHE A 75 -6.73 3.05 17.42
C PHE A 75 -7.67 1.89 17.76
N GLY A 76 -7.53 1.26 18.93
CA GLY A 76 -8.26 0.04 19.32
C GLY A 76 -7.86 -1.19 18.52
N CYS A 77 -6.60 -1.25 18.05
CA CYS A 77 -5.99 -2.39 17.36
C CYS A 77 -4.88 -3.01 18.21
N ASN A 78 -4.57 -4.28 17.93
CA ASN A 78 -3.36 -4.94 18.40
C ASN A 78 -2.22 -4.60 17.43
N ILE A 79 -1.28 -3.74 17.85
CA ILE A 79 -0.22 -3.24 16.97
C ILE A 79 1.13 -3.72 17.47
N GLU A 80 1.84 -4.42 16.60
CA GLU A 80 3.21 -4.85 16.77
C GLU A 80 4.15 -4.02 15.87
N TYR A 81 5.42 -3.92 16.23
CA TYR A 81 6.43 -3.19 15.47
C TYR A 81 7.56 -4.11 15.04
N SER A 82 7.86 -4.12 13.74
CA SER A 82 9.04 -4.75 13.16
C SER A 82 9.96 -3.66 12.63
N THR A 83 10.90 -3.20 13.49
CA THR A 83 11.76 -2.05 13.18
C THR A 83 13.06 -2.49 12.54
N GLU A 84 13.38 -1.96 11.35
CA GLU A 84 14.67 -2.14 10.69
C GLU A 84 15.65 -1.06 11.13
N THR A 85 16.91 -1.46 11.39
CA THR A 85 18.02 -0.54 11.71
C THR A 85 18.73 -0.05 10.46
N THR A 86 18.73 -0.87 9.41
CA THR A 86 19.23 -0.57 8.07
C THR A 86 18.16 -0.88 7.05
N PRO A 87 18.07 -0.16 5.92
CA PRO A 87 17.07 -0.41 4.90
C PRO A 87 17.13 -1.84 4.37
N LEU A 88 16.08 -2.62 4.59
CA LEU A 88 15.97 -4.02 4.14
C LEU A 88 15.25 -4.15 2.80
N GLY A 89 14.56 -3.09 2.35
CA GLY A 89 13.65 -3.15 1.21
C GLY A 89 12.36 -3.92 1.55
N THR A 90 11.40 -3.92 0.61
CA THR A 90 10.05 -4.46 0.87
C THR A 90 10.07 -5.96 1.18
N ALA A 91 10.87 -6.76 0.48
CA ALA A 91 11.01 -8.20 0.74
C ALA A 91 11.66 -8.50 2.08
N GLY A 92 12.77 -7.80 2.41
CA GLY A 92 13.47 -7.99 3.67
C GLY A 92 12.64 -7.55 4.89
N ALA A 93 11.88 -6.45 4.76
CA ALA A 93 10.96 -5.99 5.80
C ALA A 93 9.86 -7.04 6.08
N ILE A 94 9.24 -7.61 5.02
CA ILE A 94 8.26 -8.69 5.15
C ILE A 94 8.91 -9.92 5.79
N LYS A 95 10.09 -10.34 5.32
CA LYS A 95 10.81 -11.51 5.88
C LYS A 95 11.10 -11.35 7.36
N LYS A 96 11.45 -10.14 7.80
CA LYS A 96 11.68 -9.85 9.22
C LYS A 96 10.39 -9.93 10.03
N ALA A 97 9.29 -9.37 9.51
CA ALA A 97 8.02 -9.23 10.20
C ALA A 97 7.21 -10.53 10.23
N ILE A 98 7.35 -11.41 9.23
CA ILE A 98 6.52 -12.62 9.07
C ILE A 98 6.72 -13.63 10.22
N LYS A 99 7.80 -13.53 10.98
CA LYS A 99 8.05 -14.36 12.16
C LYS A 99 6.96 -14.20 13.24
N ASN A 100 6.25 -13.09 13.22
CA ASN A 100 5.16 -12.77 14.14
C ASN A 100 3.78 -13.14 13.58
N ILE A 101 3.73 -13.90 12.47
CA ILE A 101 2.49 -14.38 11.86
C ILE A 101 2.39 -15.88 12.07
N VAL A 102 1.26 -16.30 12.66
CA VAL A 102 0.90 -17.70 12.88
C VAL A 102 -0.14 -18.18 11.89
N ASP A 103 -0.80 -17.25 11.18
CA ASP A 103 -1.81 -17.54 10.18
C ASP A 103 -1.17 -18.07 8.88
N ASP A 104 -1.95 -18.81 8.06
CA ASP A 104 -1.48 -19.33 6.77
C ASP A 104 -1.26 -18.25 5.71
N SER A 105 -1.84 -17.06 5.92
CA SER A 105 -1.74 -15.95 4.98
C SER A 105 -1.94 -14.60 5.69
N PHE A 106 -1.51 -13.52 5.05
CA PHE A 106 -1.56 -12.17 5.59
C PHE A 106 -1.69 -11.11 4.49
N ILE A 107 -2.17 -9.93 4.88
CA ILE A 107 -2.25 -8.77 3.99
C ILE A 107 -0.99 -7.91 4.15
N VAL A 108 -0.48 -7.37 3.05
CA VAL A 108 0.58 -6.36 3.03
C VAL A 108 0.07 -5.11 2.37
N LEU A 109 0.31 -3.96 2.99
CA LEU A 109 0.02 -2.64 2.44
C LEU A 109 1.31 -1.82 2.29
N ASN A 110 1.55 -1.25 1.13
CA ASN A 110 2.53 -0.19 1.00
C ASN A 110 2.08 1.04 1.79
N GLY A 111 2.95 1.57 2.65
CA GLY A 111 2.62 2.63 3.63
C GLY A 111 2.24 3.98 3.02
N ASP A 112 2.56 4.21 1.74
CA ASP A 112 2.38 5.47 1.04
C ASP A 112 1.16 5.54 0.12
N ILE A 113 0.32 4.50 0.09
CA ILE A 113 -0.83 4.45 -0.80
C ILE A 113 -2.11 4.79 -0.05
N ILE A 114 -2.91 5.70 -0.57
CA ILE A 114 -4.30 5.95 -0.16
C ILE A 114 -5.23 5.30 -1.18
N THR A 115 -6.18 4.49 -0.71
CA THR A 115 -7.11 3.77 -1.59
C THR A 115 -8.42 3.39 -0.89
N ASN A 116 -9.44 3.15 -1.69
CA ASN A 116 -10.74 2.61 -1.26
C ASN A 116 -11.03 1.19 -1.80
N ILE A 117 -9.98 0.47 -2.22
CA ILE A 117 -10.10 -0.92 -2.66
C ILE A 117 -10.83 -1.77 -1.61
N ASN A 118 -11.71 -2.66 -2.07
CA ASN A 118 -12.38 -3.61 -1.19
C ASN A 118 -11.46 -4.80 -0.87
N LEU A 119 -10.88 -4.82 0.35
CA LEU A 119 -9.97 -5.88 0.80
C LEU A 119 -10.63 -7.27 0.86
N LYS A 120 -11.95 -7.39 1.03
CA LYS A 120 -12.63 -8.69 1.02
C LYS A 120 -12.38 -9.46 -0.29
N LYS A 121 -12.28 -8.73 -1.43
CA LYS A 121 -11.95 -9.34 -2.72
C LYS A 121 -10.51 -9.87 -2.77
N MET A 122 -9.58 -9.23 -2.06
CA MET A 122 -8.20 -9.70 -1.92
C MET A 122 -8.12 -10.92 -1.02
N MET A 123 -8.80 -10.89 0.12
CA MET A 123 -8.77 -11.96 1.14
C MET A 123 -9.32 -13.27 0.61
N ALA A 124 -10.20 -13.25 -0.38
CA ALA A 124 -10.75 -14.45 -1.00
C ALA A 124 -9.74 -15.27 -1.84
N LYS A 125 -8.55 -14.71 -2.15
CA LYS A 125 -7.59 -15.34 -3.06
C LYS A 125 -6.15 -15.10 -2.58
N PRO A 126 -5.48 -16.11 -1.99
CA PRO A 126 -4.10 -15.96 -1.55
C PRO A 126 -3.13 -15.81 -2.74
N ASN A 127 -1.92 -15.34 -2.46
CA ASN A 127 -0.88 -15.05 -3.44
C ASN A 127 -1.38 -14.16 -4.59
N CYS A 128 -2.06 -13.06 -4.24
CA CYS A 128 -2.56 -12.11 -5.22
C CYS A 128 -2.09 -10.68 -4.96
N ILE A 129 -1.99 -9.92 -6.04
CA ILE A 129 -1.68 -8.49 -6.08
C ILE A 129 -2.93 -7.73 -6.51
N ALA A 130 -3.24 -6.61 -5.86
CA ALA A 130 -4.22 -5.66 -6.37
C ALA A 130 -3.70 -5.01 -7.65
N ALA A 131 -4.41 -5.18 -8.76
CA ALA A 131 -4.11 -4.54 -10.02
C ALA A 131 -5.03 -3.33 -10.24
N ILE A 132 -4.43 -2.19 -10.56
CA ILE A 132 -5.11 -0.93 -10.85
C ILE A 132 -4.87 -0.59 -12.32
N GLU A 133 -5.85 -0.04 -13.03
CA GLU A 133 -5.63 0.47 -14.38
C GLU A 133 -4.56 1.57 -14.35
N LEU A 134 -3.60 1.48 -15.25
CA LEU A 134 -2.52 2.47 -15.35
C LEU A 134 -3.11 3.83 -15.68
N ARG A 135 -2.82 4.82 -14.85
CA ARG A 135 -3.12 6.23 -15.10
C ARG A 135 -1.84 6.95 -15.48
N THR A 136 -1.87 7.67 -16.57
CA THR A 136 -0.76 8.53 -16.97
C THR A 136 -1.04 9.99 -16.65
N ASN A 137 0.00 10.71 -16.19
CA ASN A 137 -0.03 12.16 -16.04
C ASN A 137 0.33 12.88 -17.34
N TYR A 138 0.60 12.13 -18.39
CA TYR A 138 1.04 12.63 -19.70
C TYR A 138 -0.03 12.32 -20.74
N GLY A 139 -0.02 13.09 -21.84
CA GLY A 139 -0.81 12.79 -23.03
C GLY A 139 -0.38 11.45 -23.66
N THR A 140 -1.34 10.68 -24.14
CA THR A 140 -1.10 9.46 -24.92
C THR A 140 -1.49 9.67 -26.36
N MET A 141 -0.76 9.06 -27.28
CA MET A 141 -0.95 9.20 -28.72
C MET A 141 -1.07 7.83 -29.38
N LYS A 142 -2.00 7.73 -30.36
CA LYS A 142 -1.93 6.67 -31.35
C LYS A 142 -1.26 7.22 -32.61
N ILE A 143 -0.27 6.51 -33.09
CA ILE A 143 0.54 6.92 -34.25
C ILE A 143 0.34 5.90 -35.37
N LYS A 144 0.10 6.39 -36.59
CA LYS A 144 0.07 5.60 -37.82
C LYS A 144 0.83 6.36 -38.91
N ASN A 145 1.80 5.71 -39.55
CA ASN A 145 2.63 6.29 -40.60
C ASN A 145 3.21 7.67 -40.22
N ASN A 146 3.80 7.77 -39.02
CA ASN A 146 4.37 8.99 -38.42
C ASN A 146 3.37 10.15 -38.23
N LYS A 147 2.08 9.90 -38.35
CA LYS A 147 1.01 10.87 -38.09
C LYS A 147 0.27 10.50 -36.79
N ILE A 148 0.00 11.50 -35.94
CA ILE A 148 -0.84 11.32 -34.76
C ILE A 148 -2.28 11.22 -35.24
N ILE A 149 -2.92 10.07 -35.01
CA ILE A 149 -4.32 9.82 -35.38
C ILE A 149 -5.28 9.93 -34.19
N GLN A 150 -4.75 9.97 -32.96
CA GLN A 150 -5.51 10.20 -31.75
C GLN A 150 -4.60 10.76 -30.67
N PHE A 151 -5.06 11.76 -29.92
CA PHE A 151 -4.40 12.31 -28.76
C PHE A 151 -5.37 12.30 -27.56
N ASN A 152 -4.93 11.80 -26.41
CA ASN A 152 -5.73 11.79 -25.19
C ASN A 152 -4.89 12.35 -24.05
N GLU A 153 -5.35 13.39 -23.39
CA GLU A 153 -4.68 14.00 -22.24
C GLU A 153 -5.11 13.33 -20.94
N LYS A 154 -4.13 12.88 -20.14
CA LYS A 154 -4.33 12.37 -18.76
C LYS A 154 -5.41 11.28 -18.64
N THR A 155 -5.41 10.30 -19.52
CA THR A 155 -6.41 9.24 -19.55
C THR A 155 -5.91 7.95 -18.91
N ASP A 156 -6.84 7.11 -18.45
CA ASP A 156 -6.52 5.74 -18.10
C ASP A 156 -6.08 4.97 -19.36
N VAL A 157 -4.94 4.30 -19.29
CA VAL A 157 -4.43 3.46 -20.38
C VAL A 157 -5.13 2.12 -20.28
N LYS A 158 -6.08 1.87 -21.19
CA LYS A 158 -6.87 0.63 -21.20
C LYS A 158 -5.96 -0.60 -21.34
N ASN A 159 -6.32 -1.65 -20.60
CA ASN A 159 -5.66 -2.96 -20.64
C ASN A 159 -4.20 -2.99 -20.13
N ILE A 160 -3.67 -1.91 -19.59
CA ILE A 160 -2.41 -1.90 -18.88
C ILE A 160 -2.69 -1.77 -17.39
N TRP A 161 -2.14 -2.70 -16.61
CA TRP A 161 -2.35 -2.81 -15.17
C TRP A 161 -1.05 -2.52 -14.43
N MET A 162 -1.14 -1.75 -13.36
CA MET A 162 -0.03 -1.48 -12.46
C MET A 162 -0.26 -2.13 -11.11
N ASN A 163 0.83 -2.35 -10.39
CA ASN A 163 0.82 -2.83 -9.01
C ASN A 163 0.14 -1.80 -8.09
N GLY A 164 -0.93 -2.21 -7.44
CA GLY A 164 -1.69 -1.38 -6.51
C GLY A 164 -1.09 -1.28 -5.10
N GLY A 165 0.04 -1.97 -4.82
CA GLY A 165 0.72 -1.95 -3.52
C GLY A 165 -0.08 -2.54 -2.37
N ILE A 166 -0.98 -3.46 -2.67
CA ILE A 166 -1.73 -4.28 -1.72
C ILE A 166 -1.58 -5.73 -2.13
N TYR A 167 -1.16 -6.56 -1.20
CA TYR A 167 -0.89 -7.97 -1.44
C TYR A 167 -1.61 -8.83 -0.41
N HIS A 168 -2.15 -9.97 -0.83
CA HIS A 168 -2.54 -11.07 0.05
C HIS A 168 -1.59 -12.22 -0.22
N LEU A 169 -0.76 -12.56 0.75
CA LEU A 169 0.34 -13.51 0.59
C LEU A 169 0.18 -14.70 1.54
N SER A 170 0.49 -15.88 1.05
CA SER A 170 0.67 -17.08 1.90
C SER A 170 1.99 -16.97 2.67
N THR A 171 2.02 -17.50 3.88
CA THR A 171 3.24 -17.59 4.72
C THR A 171 4.32 -18.44 4.07
N ASP A 172 3.99 -19.33 3.16
CA ASP A 172 4.95 -20.09 2.34
C ASP A 172 5.91 -19.21 1.53
N ILE A 173 5.55 -17.95 1.28
CA ILE A 173 6.42 -16.99 0.60
C ILE A 173 7.76 -16.80 1.33
N THR A 174 7.82 -17.10 2.64
CA THR A 174 9.06 -17.06 3.45
C THR A 174 10.20 -17.84 2.83
N LYS A 175 9.89 -18.96 2.15
CA LYS A 175 10.85 -19.85 1.50
C LYS A 175 11.66 -19.15 0.39
N ILE A 176 11.11 -18.09 -0.18
CA ILE A 176 11.71 -17.37 -1.33
C ILE A 176 12.00 -15.89 -1.06
N LEU A 177 11.62 -15.37 0.13
CA LEU A 177 11.93 -13.99 0.51
C LEU A 177 13.42 -13.84 0.82
N PRO A 178 14.14 -12.91 0.15
CA PRO A 178 15.50 -12.56 0.52
C PRO A 178 15.53 -11.77 1.85
N THR A 179 16.68 -11.76 2.50
CA THR A 179 16.88 -10.95 3.72
C THR A 179 16.94 -9.45 3.44
N LYS A 180 17.24 -9.07 2.19
CA LYS A 180 17.29 -7.68 1.72
C LYS A 180 16.88 -7.61 0.26
N GLY A 181 16.09 -6.62 -0.11
CA GLY A 181 15.67 -6.36 -1.49
C GLY A 181 14.19 -6.04 -1.63
N SER A 182 13.77 -5.80 -2.87
CA SER A 182 12.38 -5.51 -3.22
C SER A 182 11.60 -6.79 -3.53
N ILE A 183 10.42 -6.94 -2.97
CA ILE A 183 9.52 -8.05 -3.29
C ILE A 183 9.05 -7.94 -4.75
N GLU A 184 8.83 -6.72 -5.22
CA GLU A 184 8.36 -6.40 -6.57
C GLU A 184 9.44 -6.73 -7.62
N GLY A 185 10.71 -6.46 -7.31
CA GLY A 185 11.82 -6.68 -8.25
C GLY A 185 12.40 -8.11 -8.22
N ILE A 186 12.25 -8.82 -7.09
CA ILE A 186 12.93 -10.11 -6.90
C ILE A 186 11.95 -11.28 -6.84
N VAL A 187 10.87 -11.15 -6.06
CA VAL A 187 9.98 -12.27 -5.71
C VAL A 187 8.83 -12.39 -6.70
N PHE A 188 8.12 -11.30 -6.96
CA PHE A 188 6.97 -11.33 -7.87
C PHE A 188 7.32 -11.78 -9.28
N PRO A 189 8.46 -11.38 -9.91
CA PRO A 189 8.85 -11.92 -11.22
C PRO A 189 9.07 -13.43 -11.20
N LYS A 190 9.62 -13.98 -10.11
CA LYS A 190 9.82 -15.44 -9.97
C LYS A 190 8.50 -16.19 -9.84
N LEU A 191 7.56 -15.64 -9.04
CA LEU A 191 6.22 -16.22 -8.87
C LEU A 191 5.41 -16.13 -10.17
N ALA A 192 5.50 -15.01 -10.89
CA ALA A 192 4.82 -14.82 -12.17
C ALA A 192 5.29 -15.84 -13.22
N LYS A 193 6.62 -16.05 -13.33
CA LYS A 193 7.18 -17.09 -14.23
C LYS A 193 6.71 -18.50 -13.91
N LYS A 194 6.35 -18.78 -12.64
CA LYS A 194 5.82 -20.07 -12.18
C LYS A 194 4.29 -20.14 -12.22
N ASN A 195 3.60 -19.14 -12.77
CA ASN A 195 2.14 -19.01 -12.72
C ASN A 195 1.55 -19.12 -11.30
N SER A 196 2.33 -18.75 -10.28
CA SER A 196 1.96 -18.86 -8.86
C SER A 196 1.57 -17.51 -8.24
N LEU A 197 1.36 -16.47 -9.04
CA LEU A 197 0.96 -15.14 -8.62
C LEU A 197 -0.36 -14.77 -9.29
N ASN A 198 -1.37 -14.56 -8.47
CA ASN A 198 -2.70 -14.15 -8.91
C ASN A 198 -2.86 -12.63 -8.91
N THR A 199 -3.98 -12.16 -9.43
CA THR A 199 -4.36 -10.74 -9.33
C THR A 199 -5.84 -10.57 -9.08
N VAL A 200 -6.18 -9.46 -8.41
CA VAL A 200 -7.54 -8.93 -8.33
C VAL A 200 -7.55 -7.55 -8.98
N LYS A 201 -8.32 -7.40 -10.04
CA LYS A 201 -8.41 -6.16 -10.84
C LYS A 201 -9.43 -5.21 -10.22
N PHE A 202 -9.03 -3.94 -10.07
CA PHE A 202 -9.88 -2.87 -9.55
C PHE A 202 -9.95 -1.72 -10.54
N LYS A 203 -11.17 -1.36 -10.92
CA LYS A 203 -11.49 -0.21 -11.77
C LYS A 203 -12.27 0.83 -10.97
N ASN A 204 -12.18 2.10 -11.39
CA ASN A 204 -12.95 3.20 -10.80
C ASN A 204 -12.78 3.33 -9.28
N VAL A 205 -11.59 3.06 -8.76
CA VAL A 205 -11.24 3.20 -7.35
C VAL A 205 -10.42 4.46 -7.11
N LEU A 206 -10.52 5.03 -5.91
CA LEU A 206 -9.52 5.96 -5.43
C LEU A 206 -8.23 5.17 -5.20
N TRP A 207 -7.15 5.60 -5.83
CA TRP A 207 -5.82 5.08 -5.59
C TRP A 207 -4.79 6.19 -5.85
N ARG A 208 -3.96 6.47 -4.84
CA ARG A 208 -2.88 7.46 -4.94
C ARG A 208 -1.66 6.99 -4.15
N SER A 209 -0.49 7.03 -4.78
CA SER A 209 0.79 7.00 -4.10
C SER A 209 1.15 8.43 -3.69
N ILE A 210 1.59 8.60 -2.45
CA ILE A 210 1.96 9.90 -1.88
C ILE A 210 3.47 9.99 -1.89
N ASP A 211 4.03 10.53 -2.96
CA ASP A 211 5.47 10.60 -3.19
C ASP A 211 6.01 12.04 -3.26
N SER A 212 5.14 13.02 -3.48
CA SER A 212 5.47 14.43 -3.59
C SER A 212 4.43 15.32 -2.90
N HIS A 213 4.74 16.59 -2.70
CA HIS A 213 3.77 17.58 -2.17
C HIS A 213 2.53 17.69 -3.07
N LYS A 214 2.72 17.62 -4.39
CA LYS A 214 1.62 17.63 -5.35
C LYS A 214 0.67 16.42 -5.16
N ASP A 215 1.20 15.26 -4.80
CA ASP A 215 0.37 14.08 -4.53
C ASP A 215 -0.49 14.28 -3.28
N VAL A 216 0.07 14.93 -2.24
CA VAL A 216 -0.68 15.30 -1.02
C VAL A 216 -1.88 16.18 -1.37
N GLU A 217 -1.67 17.25 -2.13
CA GLU A 217 -2.72 18.18 -2.54
C GLU A 217 -3.78 17.49 -3.42
N THR A 218 -3.32 16.73 -4.43
CA THR A 218 -4.20 16.03 -5.36
C THR A 218 -5.05 14.99 -4.63
N CYS A 219 -4.44 14.19 -3.77
CA CYS A 219 -5.14 13.19 -2.98
C CYS A 219 -6.16 13.84 -2.04
N SER A 220 -5.79 14.93 -1.36
CA SER A 220 -6.68 15.69 -0.48
C SER A 220 -7.93 16.19 -1.20
N LYS A 221 -7.75 16.77 -2.40
CA LYS A 221 -8.86 17.24 -3.25
C LYS A 221 -9.76 16.11 -3.74
N GLU A 222 -9.18 14.97 -4.14
CA GLU A 222 -9.96 13.81 -4.61
C GLU A 222 -10.77 13.14 -3.50
N MET A 223 -10.20 13.03 -2.30
CA MET A 223 -10.87 12.37 -1.18
C MET A 223 -12.18 13.05 -0.77
N ILE A 224 -12.32 14.37 -0.97
CA ILE A 224 -13.55 15.12 -0.67
C ILE A 224 -14.61 15.04 -1.78
N GLN A 225 -14.31 14.43 -2.94
CA GLN A 225 -15.31 14.25 -3.99
C GLN A 225 -16.42 13.28 -3.57
N LYS A 226 -17.69 13.60 -3.90
CA LYS A 226 -18.88 12.82 -3.50
C LYS A 226 -18.74 11.31 -3.73
N LYS A 227 -18.11 10.89 -4.84
CA LYS A 227 -17.92 9.46 -5.18
C LYS A 227 -17.02 8.70 -4.19
N TYR A 228 -16.18 9.41 -3.42
CA TYR A 228 -15.27 8.82 -2.44
C TYR A 228 -15.69 9.10 -0.99
N MET A 229 -16.62 10.04 -0.75
CA MET A 229 -17.08 10.46 0.58
C MET A 229 -17.62 9.30 1.43
N LYS A 230 -18.34 8.34 0.84
CA LYS A 230 -18.83 7.15 1.56
C LYS A 230 -17.71 6.32 2.21
N PHE A 231 -16.50 6.44 1.68
CA PHE A 231 -15.32 5.77 2.23
C PHE A 231 -14.74 6.53 3.43
N ILE A 232 -14.76 7.86 3.38
CA ILE A 232 -14.15 8.74 4.37
C ILE A 232 -15.03 8.86 5.63
N LEU A 233 -16.36 8.96 5.45
CA LEU A 233 -17.31 9.22 6.54
C LEU A 233 -17.71 8.00 7.37
N LYS A 234 -17.34 6.78 6.94
CA LYS A 234 -17.64 5.52 7.64
C LYS A 234 -16.40 4.89 8.29
N GLY A 235 -15.38 5.66 8.55
CA GLY A 235 -14.16 5.26 9.24
C GLY A 235 -14.02 5.87 10.62
#